data_8a1e64ec48d3b82e80b94fe8d8fe87ec
#
_entry.id   8a1e64ec48d3b82e80b94fe8d8fe87ec
#
_cell.length_a   1.000
_cell.length_b   1.000
_cell.length_c   1.000
_cell.angle_alpha   90.00
_cell.angle_beta   90.00
_cell.angle_gamma   90.00
#
_symmetry.space_group_name_H-M   'P 1'
#
loop_
_entity.id
_entity.type
_entity.pdbx_description
1 polymer ?
#
loop_
_entity_poly.entity_id
_entity_poly.type
_entity_poly.pdbx_seq_one_letter_code
_entity_poly.pdbx_strand_id
1 'polypeptide(L)'
;MAIEAKIFADVSNTVRLAILALFISCVGSLKAEQTLPAYKGHVNDYANVLSAAQIKELDERLFAYEDSTSSQIAVVLEPSANGLAAIDRAMFLARGWGVGQKNNNNGILLYIAINDRKFFTVTADQMQDKLGASRLGQIENDFLVPNLRNKDYYNAIAQTTQAFEQALMGKFKGKATRKRKSGTRGWVSIVVAIILLIIMSRGGGGGGYRRNGRYNSGVGAWPLLFMGGFGGGSGGGSGFGGGGSSDWGGFGGGGGFNGGGAGGSW
;
A
#
# COMPACT_ATOMS: atom_id res chain seq x y z
N MET A 1 19.86 -59.73 -16.82
CA MET A 1 20.51 -58.69 -15.95
C MET A 1 20.23 -57.23 -16.36
N ALA A 2 20.41 -56.83 -17.63
CA ALA A 2 20.21 -55.42 -18.03
C ALA A 2 18.75 -54.93 -18.02
N ILE A 3 17.80 -55.85 -18.26
CA ILE A 3 16.34 -55.51 -18.27
C ILE A 3 15.80 -55.32 -16.86
N GLU A 4 16.23 -56.10 -15.88
CA GLU A 4 15.81 -55.97 -14.49
C GLU A 4 16.31 -54.68 -13.83
N ALA A 5 17.55 -54.26 -14.13
CA ALA A 5 18.11 -53.02 -13.63
C ALA A 5 17.37 -51.78 -14.17
N LYS A 6 16.87 -51.84 -15.40
CA LYS A 6 16.09 -50.75 -16.01
C LYS A 6 14.69 -50.64 -15.40
N ILE A 7 14.05 -51.78 -15.08
CA ILE A 7 12.74 -51.81 -14.43
C ILE A 7 12.86 -51.27 -12.99
N PHE A 8 13.93 -51.62 -12.25
CA PHE A 8 14.16 -51.10 -10.90
C PHE A 8 14.43 -49.61 -10.86
N ALA A 9 15.14 -49.09 -11.87
CA ALA A 9 15.41 -47.63 -11.98
C ALA A 9 14.13 -46.85 -12.31
N ASP A 10 13.26 -47.39 -13.16
CA ASP A 10 12.00 -46.75 -13.56
C ASP A 10 10.99 -46.73 -12.40
N VAL A 11 10.87 -47.80 -11.63
CA VAL A 11 10.03 -47.86 -10.42
C VAL A 11 10.53 -46.90 -9.34
N SER A 12 11.85 -46.75 -9.19
CA SER A 12 12.44 -45.80 -8.24
C SER A 12 12.12 -44.35 -8.62
N ASN A 13 12.15 -44.01 -9.90
CA ASN A 13 11.84 -42.69 -10.39
C ASN A 13 10.33 -42.35 -10.28
N THR A 14 9.46 -43.28 -10.60
CA THR A 14 8.01 -43.09 -10.46
C THR A 14 7.59 -42.93 -9.00
N VAL A 15 8.19 -43.69 -8.06
CA VAL A 15 7.96 -43.52 -6.62
C VAL A 15 8.47 -42.17 -6.13
N ARG A 16 9.64 -41.68 -6.58
CA ARG A 16 10.16 -40.37 -6.22
C ARG A 16 9.28 -39.25 -6.74
N LEU A 17 8.78 -39.36 -7.97
CA LEU A 17 7.86 -38.38 -8.54
C LEU A 17 6.51 -38.39 -7.82
N ALA A 18 6.00 -39.55 -7.44
CA ALA A 18 4.77 -39.66 -6.65
C ALA A 18 4.90 -39.03 -5.25
N ILE A 19 6.05 -39.26 -4.58
CA ILE A 19 6.34 -38.65 -3.27
C ILE A 19 6.48 -37.10 -3.43
N LEU A 20 7.15 -36.63 -4.48
CA LEU A 20 7.31 -35.21 -4.75
C LEU A 20 5.94 -34.55 -5.04
N ALA A 21 5.09 -35.21 -5.82
CA ALA A 21 3.72 -34.73 -6.11
C ALA A 21 2.85 -34.73 -4.86
N LEU A 22 2.99 -35.74 -3.98
CA LEU A 22 2.29 -35.78 -2.68
C LEU A 22 2.75 -34.64 -1.76
N PHE A 23 4.07 -34.37 -1.74
CA PHE A 23 4.63 -33.25 -0.96
C PHE A 23 4.16 -31.89 -1.47
N ILE A 24 4.12 -31.70 -2.78
CA ILE A 24 3.61 -30.44 -3.41
C ILE A 24 2.10 -30.29 -3.15
N SER A 25 1.32 -31.38 -3.15
CA SER A 25 -0.10 -31.36 -2.83
C SER A 25 -0.38 -31.02 -1.36
N CYS A 26 0.52 -31.37 -0.45
CA CYS A 26 0.38 -31.11 0.99
C CYS A 26 0.74 -29.65 1.37
N VAL A 27 1.50 -28.93 0.54
CA VAL A 27 1.85 -27.51 0.74
C VAL A 27 0.74 -26.56 0.26
N GLY A 28 -0.26 -27.08 -0.47
CA GLY A 28 -1.37 -26.31 -0.99
C GLY A 28 -2.43 -26.00 0.07
N SER A 29 -2.44 -24.76 0.53
CA SER A 29 -3.57 -24.10 1.20
C SER A 29 -3.68 -24.20 2.71
N LEU A 30 -2.67 -23.74 3.44
CA LEU A 30 -2.92 -23.13 4.73
C LEU A 30 -3.56 -21.73 4.49
N LYS A 31 -4.86 -21.70 4.21
CA LYS A 31 -5.63 -20.46 4.33
C LYS A 31 -5.64 -20.11 5.81
N ALA A 32 -4.99 -19.00 6.18
CA ALA A 32 -5.13 -18.48 7.54
C ALA A 32 -6.62 -18.17 7.75
N GLU A 33 -7.27 -18.92 8.63
CA GLU A 33 -8.65 -18.67 9.01
C GLU A 33 -8.68 -17.34 9.77
N GLN A 34 -9.42 -16.36 9.22
CA GLN A 34 -9.56 -15.06 9.84
C GLN A 34 -10.63 -15.14 10.93
N THR A 35 -10.20 -15.12 12.18
CA THR A 35 -11.13 -15.01 13.30
C THR A 35 -11.48 -13.54 13.53
N LEU A 36 -12.77 -13.25 13.73
CA LEU A 36 -13.26 -11.93 14.11
C LEU A 36 -13.23 -11.84 15.65
N PRO A 37 -12.33 -11.01 16.23
CA PRO A 37 -12.29 -10.82 17.66
C PRO A 37 -13.53 -10.05 18.14
N ALA A 38 -13.86 -10.17 19.44
CA ALA A 38 -15.00 -9.47 20.02
C ALA A 38 -14.75 -7.96 20.01
N TYR A 39 -15.70 -7.19 19.48
CA TYR A 39 -15.67 -5.73 19.57
C TYR A 39 -15.87 -5.28 21.00
N LYS A 40 -14.95 -4.47 21.55
CA LYS A 40 -14.97 -4.01 22.95
C LYS A 40 -15.32 -2.53 23.11
N GLY A 41 -15.20 -1.75 22.04
CA GLY A 41 -15.39 -0.31 22.03
C GLY A 41 -14.66 0.34 20.86
N HIS A 42 -14.50 1.65 20.90
CA HIS A 42 -13.79 2.39 19.86
C HIS A 42 -12.29 2.05 19.81
N VAL A 43 -11.72 1.65 20.96
CA VAL A 43 -10.31 1.24 21.07
C VAL A 43 -10.21 -0.22 21.48
N ASN A 44 -9.69 -1.05 20.59
CA ASN A 44 -9.55 -2.49 20.73
C ASN A 44 -8.07 -2.87 20.75
N ASP A 45 -7.47 -2.95 21.93
CA ASP A 45 -6.08 -3.35 22.10
C ASP A 45 -5.99 -4.84 22.43
N TYR A 46 -5.64 -5.65 21.43
CA TYR A 46 -5.34 -7.08 21.58
C TYR A 46 -3.83 -7.33 21.69
N ALA A 47 -3.02 -6.30 21.44
CA ALA A 47 -1.57 -6.37 21.59
C ALA A 47 -1.09 -6.06 23.01
N ASN A 48 -1.99 -5.55 23.88
CA ASN A 48 -1.72 -5.15 25.26
C ASN A 48 -0.56 -4.13 25.35
N VAL A 49 -0.55 -3.14 24.46
CA VAL A 49 0.47 -2.09 24.42
C VAL A 49 0.02 -0.78 25.06
N LEU A 50 -1.28 -0.69 25.44
CA LEU A 50 -1.86 0.45 26.14
C LEU A 50 -2.25 0.05 27.58
N SER A 51 -2.19 1.00 28.50
CA SER A 51 -2.75 0.80 29.83
C SER A 51 -4.29 0.91 29.80
N ALA A 52 -4.97 0.31 30.79
CA ALA A 52 -6.42 0.41 30.89
C ALA A 52 -6.92 1.85 30.98
N ALA A 53 -6.16 2.75 31.65
CA ALA A 53 -6.50 4.16 31.72
C ALA A 53 -6.41 4.85 30.37
N GLN A 54 -5.38 4.54 29.56
CA GLN A 54 -5.21 5.08 28.21
C GLN A 54 -6.32 4.59 27.26
N ILE A 55 -6.67 3.30 27.34
CA ILE A 55 -7.77 2.75 26.55
C ILE A 55 -9.07 3.48 26.88
N LYS A 56 -9.38 3.62 28.17
CA LYS A 56 -10.60 4.30 28.64
C LYS A 56 -10.67 5.75 28.16
N GLU A 57 -9.59 6.51 28.32
CA GLU A 57 -9.52 7.91 27.89
C GLU A 57 -9.75 8.08 26.38
N LEU A 58 -9.07 7.24 25.58
CA LEU A 58 -9.23 7.27 24.11
C LEU A 58 -10.63 6.85 23.69
N ASP A 59 -11.19 5.82 24.32
CA ASP A 59 -12.53 5.29 24.04
C ASP A 59 -13.61 6.32 24.35
N GLU A 60 -13.57 6.94 25.54
CA GLU A 60 -14.49 8.01 25.92
C GLU A 60 -14.45 9.21 24.97
N ARG A 61 -13.26 9.60 24.51
CA ARG A 61 -13.11 10.69 23.55
C ARG A 61 -13.72 10.34 22.21
N LEU A 62 -13.43 9.16 21.69
CA LEU A 62 -13.94 8.72 20.39
C LEU A 62 -15.47 8.49 20.44
N PHE A 63 -15.98 8.01 21.56
CA PHE A 63 -17.41 7.90 21.81
C PHE A 63 -18.09 9.27 21.78
N ALA A 64 -17.54 10.26 22.50
CA ALA A 64 -18.07 11.63 22.51
C ALA A 64 -18.04 12.28 21.10
N TYR A 65 -17.02 11.94 20.30
CA TYR A 65 -16.95 12.38 18.91
C TYR A 65 -18.06 11.73 18.06
N GLU A 66 -18.28 10.42 18.19
CA GLU A 66 -19.37 9.74 17.49
C GLU A 66 -20.74 10.30 17.89
N ASP A 67 -20.98 10.51 19.18
CA ASP A 67 -22.23 11.05 19.71
C ASP A 67 -22.55 12.44 19.11
N SER A 68 -21.52 13.28 18.97
CA SER A 68 -21.68 14.66 18.45
C SER A 68 -21.76 14.76 16.94
N THR A 69 -21.17 13.82 16.20
CA THR A 69 -21.00 13.92 14.73
C THR A 69 -21.64 12.79 13.95
N SER A 70 -22.08 11.75 14.64
CA SER A 70 -22.50 10.47 14.09
C SER A 70 -21.42 9.73 13.29
N SER A 71 -20.18 10.21 13.29
CA SER A 71 -19.06 9.59 12.58
C SER A 71 -18.26 8.70 13.51
N GLN A 72 -18.15 7.42 13.20
CA GLN A 72 -17.48 6.43 14.03
C GLN A 72 -16.02 6.28 13.66
N ILE A 73 -15.14 6.40 14.64
CA ILE A 73 -13.71 6.08 14.51
C ILE A 73 -13.40 4.91 15.43
N ALA A 74 -12.93 3.81 14.86
CA ALA A 74 -12.48 2.64 15.60
C ALA A 74 -10.96 2.45 15.42
N VAL A 75 -10.31 1.99 16.48
CA VAL A 75 -8.86 1.69 16.50
C VAL A 75 -8.65 0.26 16.92
N VAL A 76 -7.77 -0.44 16.22
CA VAL A 76 -7.42 -1.84 16.50
C VAL A 76 -5.92 -1.99 16.56
N LEU A 77 -5.43 -2.56 17.65
CA LEU A 77 -4.04 -2.97 17.81
C LEU A 77 -4.01 -4.49 17.96
N GLU A 78 -3.39 -5.17 17.00
CA GLU A 78 -3.14 -6.61 17.07
C GLU A 78 -1.64 -6.88 17.14
N PRO A 79 -1.21 -8.00 17.74
CA PRO A 79 0.20 -8.39 17.72
C PRO A 79 0.72 -8.55 16.29
N SER A 80 -0.05 -9.19 15.41
CA SER A 80 0.31 -9.46 14.01
C SER A 80 -0.95 -9.62 13.16
N ALA A 81 -0.85 -9.33 11.87
CA ALA A 81 -1.86 -9.66 10.88
C ALA A 81 -1.82 -11.14 10.44
N ASN A 82 -0.99 -11.98 11.07
CA ASN A 82 -0.86 -13.42 10.81
C ASN A 82 -0.60 -13.75 9.32
N GLY A 83 0.29 -12.99 8.69
CA GLY A 83 0.67 -13.17 7.28
C GLY A 83 -0.29 -12.55 6.26
N LEU A 84 -1.39 -11.96 6.71
CA LEU A 84 -2.31 -11.21 5.86
C LEU A 84 -1.76 -9.81 5.53
N ALA A 85 -2.23 -9.23 4.44
CA ALA A 85 -2.00 -7.82 4.22
C ALA A 85 -2.79 -6.97 5.23
N ALA A 86 -2.18 -5.88 5.73
CA ALA A 86 -2.83 -5.03 6.73
C ALA A 86 -4.18 -4.46 6.24
N ILE A 87 -4.29 -4.17 4.93
CA ILE A 87 -5.54 -3.74 4.30
C ILE A 87 -6.62 -4.81 4.41
N ASP A 88 -6.30 -6.07 4.10
CA ASP A 88 -7.28 -7.16 4.11
C ASP A 88 -7.79 -7.40 5.53
N ARG A 89 -6.88 -7.37 6.51
CA ARG A 89 -7.24 -7.51 7.92
C ARG A 89 -8.10 -6.34 8.41
N ALA A 90 -7.71 -5.10 8.08
CA ALA A 90 -8.48 -3.90 8.42
C ALA A 90 -9.90 -3.94 7.83
N MET A 91 -10.02 -4.30 6.55
CA MET A 91 -11.33 -4.42 5.89
C MET A 91 -12.19 -5.54 6.48
N PHE A 92 -11.59 -6.68 6.79
CA PHE A 92 -12.30 -7.79 7.45
C PHE A 92 -12.87 -7.36 8.80
N LEU A 93 -12.07 -6.68 9.63
CA LEU A 93 -12.50 -6.17 10.92
C LEU A 93 -13.58 -5.09 10.80
N ALA A 94 -13.38 -4.12 9.91
CA ALA A 94 -14.32 -3.01 9.70
C ALA A 94 -15.69 -3.51 9.24
N ARG A 95 -15.72 -4.46 8.32
CA ARG A 95 -16.95 -5.08 7.82
C ARG A 95 -17.58 -6.01 8.86
N GLY A 96 -16.78 -6.85 9.51
CA GLY A 96 -17.26 -7.81 10.49
C GLY A 96 -17.88 -7.16 11.73
N TRP A 97 -17.33 -6.05 12.17
CA TRP A 97 -17.89 -5.25 13.28
C TRP A 97 -18.97 -4.26 12.83
N GLY A 98 -19.08 -4.00 11.51
CA GLY A 98 -20.01 -3.01 11.00
C GLY A 98 -19.68 -1.60 11.44
N VAL A 99 -18.37 -1.24 11.41
CA VAL A 99 -17.90 0.10 11.82
C VAL A 99 -18.58 1.17 10.96
N GLY A 100 -19.16 2.18 11.63
CA GLY A 100 -20.02 3.17 11.00
C GLY A 100 -21.48 2.75 10.95
N GLN A 101 -22.37 3.72 10.84
CA GLN A 101 -23.81 3.46 10.80
C GLN A 101 -24.22 2.84 9.46
N LYS A 102 -25.08 1.82 9.52
CA LYS A 102 -25.54 1.01 8.40
C LYS A 102 -26.05 1.80 7.19
N ASN A 103 -26.64 2.98 7.44
CA ASN A 103 -27.22 3.81 6.39
C ASN A 103 -26.34 5.01 5.99
N ASN A 104 -25.33 5.34 6.78
CA ASN A 104 -24.54 6.56 6.61
C ASN A 104 -23.12 6.29 6.10
N ASN A 105 -22.63 5.04 6.11
CA ASN A 105 -21.28 4.67 5.66
C ASN A 105 -20.20 5.64 6.17
N ASN A 106 -20.29 6.02 7.46
CA ASN A 106 -19.52 7.09 8.10
C ASN A 106 -18.47 6.57 9.07
N GLY A 107 -17.93 5.39 8.79
CA GLY A 107 -16.92 4.72 9.62
C GLY A 107 -15.50 4.92 9.15
N ILE A 108 -14.57 4.93 10.11
CA ILE A 108 -13.13 4.89 9.92
C ILE A 108 -12.57 3.83 10.85
N LEU A 109 -11.70 2.95 10.35
CA LEU A 109 -10.98 2.00 11.19
C LEU A 109 -9.48 2.13 10.97
N LEU A 110 -8.74 2.46 12.03
CA LEU A 110 -7.28 2.46 12.08
C LEU A 110 -6.81 1.11 12.64
N TYR A 111 -6.18 0.32 11.79
CA TYR A 111 -5.57 -0.97 12.12
C TYR A 111 -4.07 -0.86 12.27
N ILE A 112 -3.51 -1.44 13.34
CA ILE A 112 -2.07 -1.43 13.64
C ILE A 112 -1.62 -2.84 14.03
N ALA A 113 -0.73 -3.45 13.25
CA ALA A 113 -0.08 -4.73 13.54
C ALA A 113 1.32 -4.47 14.13
N ILE A 114 1.46 -4.64 15.45
CA ILE A 114 2.62 -4.17 16.21
C ILE A 114 3.92 -4.88 15.80
N ASN A 115 3.92 -6.21 15.77
CA ASN A 115 5.11 -7.00 15.45
C ASN A 115 5.49 -6.90 13.97
N ASP A 116 4.47 -6.76 13.10
CA ASP A 116 4.67 -6.64 11.65
C ASP A 116 5.12 -5.22 11.25
N ARG A 117 4.99 -4.25 12.18
CA ARG A 117 5.22 -2.82 11.93
C ARG A 117 4.45 -2.31 10.71
N LYS A 118 3.20 -2.72 10.60
CA LYS A 118 2.31 -2.34 9.51
C LYS A 118 1.03 -1.74 10.08
N PHE A 119 0.52 -0.76 9.37
CA PHE A 119 -0.78 -0.17 9.69
C PHE A 119 -1.57 0.06 8.41
N PHE A 120 -2.88 0.17 8.57
CA PHE A 120 -3.77 0.57 7.49
C PHE A 120 -5.02 1.24 8.07
N THR A 121 -5.39 2.39 7.49
CA THR A 121 -6.66 3.05 7.80
C THR A 121 -7.63 2.82 6.66
N VAL A 122 -8.77 2.20 6.95
CA VAL A 122 -9.87 2.06 5.99
C VAL A 122 -10.96 3.07 6.31
N THR A 123 -11.55 3.63 5.28
CA THR A 123 -12.67 4.57 5.37
C THR A 123 -13.89 4.02 4.64
N ALA A 124 -15.06 4.18 5.24
CA ALA A 124 -16.32 3.92 4.56
C ALA A 124 -16.59 5.00 3.48
N ASP A 125 -17.48 4.71 2.55
CA ASP A 125 -17.66 5.48 1.32
C ASP A 125 -17.90 6.98 1.54
N GLN A 126 -18.75 7.36 2.50
CA GLN A 126 -19.01 8.79 2.77
C GLN A 126 -17.82 9.53 3.38
N MET A 127 -16.88 8.79 3.96
CA MET A 127 -15.67 9.38 4.54
C MET A 127 -14.60 9.63 3.48
N GLN A 128 -14.63 8.92 2.34
CA GLN A 128 -13.62 9.04 1.29
C GLN A 128 -13.57 10.43 0.66
N ASP A 129 -14.72 11.09 0.50
CA ASP A 129 -14.77 12.46 -0.04
C ASP A 129 -14.13 13.47 0.90
N LYS A 130 -14.29 13.29 2.21
CA LYS A 130 -13.76 14.19 3.23
C LYS A 130 -12.33 13.83 3.64
N LEU A 131 -12.03 12.53 3.67
CA LEU A 131 -10.78 11.97 4.17
C LEU A 131 -10.19 10.96 3.16
N GLY A 132 -9.90 11.45 1.95
CA GLY A 132 -9.32 10.62 0.88
C GLY A 132 -7.91 10.14 1.22
N ALA A 133 -7.43 9.11 0.50
CA ALA A 133 -6.17 8.42 0.75
C ALA A 133 -4.95 9.35 0.89
N SER A 134 -4.90 10.44 0.11
CA SER A 134 -3.79 11.42 0.19
C SER A 134 -3.76 12.15 1.53
N ARG A 135 -4.92 12.54 2.07
CA ARG A 135 -5.03 13.23 3.36
C ARG A 135 -4.77 12.27 4.51
N LEU A 136 -5.28 11.04 4.43
CA LEU A 136 -4.97 9.98 5.38
C LEU A 136 -3.47 9.73 5.45
N GLY A 137 -2.82 9.50 4.31
CA GLY A 137 -1.38 9.28 4.26
C GLY A 137 -0.56 10.47 4.81
N GLN A 138 -1.03 11.70 4.63
CA GLN A 138 -0.40 12.87 5.23
C GLN A 138 -0.54 12.86 6.76
N ILE A 139 -1.72 12.60 7.30
CA ILE A 139 -1.97 12.51 8.75
C ILE A 139 -1.13 11.38 9.36
N GLU A 140 -1.13 10.21 8.74
CA GLU A 140 -0.37 9.06 9.20
C GLU A 140 1.14 9.34 9.23
N ASN A 141 1.67 9.99 8.20
CA ASN A 141 3.09 10.37 8.15
C ASN A 141 3.46 11.47 9.17
N ASP A 142 2.54 12.39 9.45
CA ASP A 142 2.78 13.51 10.34
C ASP A 142 2.62 13.15 11.82
N PHE A 143 1.71 12.21 12.16
CA PHE A 143 1.32 11.92 13.54
C PHE A 143 1.47 10.44 13.92
N LEU A 144 1.08 9.50 13.07
CA LEU A 144 1.10 8.07 13.41
C LEU A 144 2.54 7.52 13.38
N VAL A 145 3.19 7.59 12.23
CA VAL A 145 4.50 6.95 11.98
C VAL A 145 5.59 7.42 12.95
N PRO A 146 5.77 8.72 13.25
CA PRO A 146 6.80 9.17 14.17
C PRO A 146 6.63 8.61 15.59
N ASN A 147 5.41 8.58 16.10
CA ASN A 147 5.10 8.07 17.41
C ASN A 147 5.22 6.54 17.48
N LEU A 148 4.79 5.81 16.45
CA LEU A 148 4.97 4.35 16.37
C LEU A 148 6.45 3.95 16.37
N ARG A 149 7.32 4.71 15.67
CA ARG A 149 8.79 4.50 15.70
C ARG A 149 9.36 4.66 17.10
N ASN A 150 8.82 5.57 17.87
CA ASN A 150 9.21 5.81 19.26
C ASN A 150 8.52 4.84 20.24
N LYS A 151 7.68 3.92 19.76
CA LYS A 151 6.84 3.01 20.56
C LYS A 151 5.88 3.76 21.50
N ASP A 152 5.53 4.98 21.18
CA ASP A 152 4.55 5.79 21.89
C ASP A 152 3.17 5.56 21.27
N TYR A 153 2.60 4.41 21.57
CA TYR A 153 1.34 3.97 20.96
C TYR A 153 0.15 4.85 21.36
N TYR A 154 0.14 5.34 22.59
CA TYR A 154 -0.91 6.23 23.06
C TYR A 154 -0.95 7.54 22.25
N ASN A 155 0.18 8.25 22.16
CA ASN A 155 0.26 9.48 21.38
C ASN A 155 0.11 9.24 19.88
N ALA A 156 0.54 8.09 19.36
CA ALA A 156 0.31 7.70 17.98
C ALA A 156 -1.20 7.69 17.66
N ILE A 157 -2.00 7.04 18.51
CA ILE A 157 -3.45 6.96 18.33
C ILE A 157 -4.12 8.30 18.62
N ALA A 158 -3.79 8.93 19.76
CA ALA A 158 -4.42 10.17 20.20
C ALA A 158 -4.30 11.29 19.17
N GLN A 159 -3.08 11.53 18.67
CA GLN A 159 -2.82 12.60 17.70
C GLN A 159 -3.40 12.28 16.31
N THR A 160 -3.32 11.01 15.89
CA THR A 160 -3.84 10.60 14.59
C THR A 160 -5.36 10.69 14.54
N THR A 161 -6.06 10.17 15.55
CA THR A 161 -7.54 10.25 15.61
C THR A 161 -8.01 11.70 15.74
N GLN A 162 -7.32 12.53 16.53
CA GLN A 162 -7.61 13.97 16.60
C GLN A 162 -7.42 14.66 15.24
N ALA A 163 -6.41 14.28 14.48
CA ALA A 163 -6.20 14.82 13.14
C ALA A 163 -7.30 14.35 12.17
N PHE A 164 -7.81 13.11 12.30
CA PHE A 164 -8.98 12.65 11.54
C PHE A 164 -10.22 13.48 11.86
N GLU A 165 -10.50 13.72 13.14
CA GLU A 165 -11.60 14.58 13.59
C GLU A 165 -11.50 15.98 12.97
N GLN A 166 -10.33 16.61 13.05
CA GLN A 166 -10.08 17.93 12.45
C GLN A 166 -10.26 17.92 10.93
N ALA A 167 -9.81 16.87 10.26
CA ALA A 167 -9.94 16.74 8.82
C ALA A 167 -11.40 16.60 8.38
N LEU A 168 -12.19 15.84 9.12
CA LEU A 168 -13.62 15.66 8.88
C LEU A 168 -14.40 16.96 9.10
N MET A 169 -13.97 17.81 10.04
CA MET A 169 -14.51 19.15 10.27
C MET A 169 -14.00 20.19 9.26
N GLY A 170 -13.14 19.82 8.30
CA GLY A 170 -12.51 20.75 7.37
C GLY A 170 -11.47 21.69 8.00
N LYS A 171 -11.04 21.42 9.24
CA LYS A 171 -10.11 22.26 10.01
C LYS A 171 -8.66 21.79 9.95
N PHE A 172 -8.39 20.64 9.35
CA PHE A 172 -7.05 20.06 9.30
C PHE A 172 -6.10 20.92 8.44
N LYS A 173 -5.04 21.40 9.06
CA LYS A 173 -3.90 22.04 8.40
C LYS A 173 -2.70 21.08 8.55
N GLY A 174 -2.42 20.30 7.50
CA GLY A 174 -1.24 19.45 7.48
C GLY A 174 0.05 20.25 7.74
N LYS A 175 1.03 19.61 8.35
CA LYS A 175 2.38 20.18 8.45
C LYS A 175 2.85 20.50 7.02
N ALA A 176 3.24 21.75 6.77
CA ALA A 176 3.75 22.14 5.46
C ALA A 176 4.88 21.17 5.08
N THR A 177 4.64 20.31 4.10
CA THR A 177 5.68 19.46 3.55
C THR A 177 6.77 20.38 3.06
N ARG A 178 7.93 20.40 3.75
CA ARG A 178 9.13 21.04 3.22
C ARG A 178 9.27 20.48 1.81
N LYS A 179 8.98 21.31 0.80
CA LYS A 179 9.26 20.98 -0.60
C LYS A 179 10.70 20.44 -0.60
N ARG A 180 10.83 19.14 -0.79
CA ARG A 180 12.14 18.51 -0.95
C ARG A 180 12.78 19.30 -2.07
N LYS A 181 13.76 20.15 -1.73
CA LYS A 181 14.54 20.85 -2.74
C LYS A 181 14.95 19.77 -3.71
N SER A 182 14.41 19.81 -4.91
CA SER A 182 14.81 18.97 -6.02
C SER A 182 16.32 19.15 -6.09
N GLY A 183 17.04 18.18 -5.54
CA GLY A 183 18.47 18.25 -5.45
C GLY A 183 18.99 18.33 -6.86
N THR A 184 19.98 19.13 -7.05
CA THR A 184 20.80 19.47 -8.23
C THR A 184 21.29 18.26 -9.05
N ARG A 185 20.72 17.06 -8.84
CA ARG A 185 21.06 15.84 -9.59
C ARG A 185 20.54 15.85 -11.04
N GLY A 186 19.48 16.62 -11.34
CA GLY A 186 18.97 16.73 -12.71
C GLY A 186 19.91 17.50 -13.64
N TRP A 187 20.58 18.53 -13.13
CA TRP A 187 21.53 19.30 -13.93
C TRP A 187 22.80 18.49 -14.27
N VAL A 188 23.33 17.70 -13.32
CA VAL A 188 24.55 16.89 -13.55
C VAL A 188 24.35 15.90 -14.69
N SER A 189 23.17 15.27 -14.78
CA SER A 189 22.85 14.38 -15.91
C SER A 189 22.73 15.13 -17.25
N ILE A 190 22.22 16.35 -17.24
CA ILE A 190 22.16 17.19 -18.45
C ILE A 190 23.57 17.60 -18.92
N VAL A 191 24.43 18.01 -17.96
CA VAL A 191 25.83 18.37 -18.29
C VAL A 191 26.60 17.17 -18.78
N VAL A 192 26.44 15.98 -18.18
CA VAL A 192 27.06 14.74 -18.67
C VAL A 192 26.54 14.37 -20.08
N ALA A 193 25.25 14.51 -20.34
CA ALA A 193 24.68 14.27 -21.67
C ALA A 193 25.24 15.22 -22.72
N ILE A 194 25.39 16.52 -22.38
CA ILE A 194 25.98 17.52 -23.29
C ILE A 194 27.46 17.22 -23.57
N ILE A 195 28.23 16.83 -22.52
CA ILE A 195 29.64 16.45 -22.66
C ILE A 195 29.78 15.22 -23.59
N LEU A 196 28.94 14.20 -23.40
CA LEU A 196 28.92 13.03 -24.28
C LEU A 196 28.57 13.39 -25.73
N LEU A 197 27.62 14.30 -25.93
CA LEU A 197 27.23 14.77 -27.25
C LEU A 197 28.36 15.54 -27.95
N ILE A 198 29.14 16.36 -27.20
CA ILE A 198 30.31 17.07 -27.71
C ILE A 198 31.44 16.08 -28.05
N ILE A 199 31.66 15.04 -27.24
CA ILE A 199 32.68 14.02 -27.51
C ILE A 199 32.29 13.21 -28.77
N MET A 200 31.04 12.83 -28.91
CA MET A 200 30.55 12.12 -30.11
C MET A 200 30.59 12.99 -31.40
N SER A 201 30.36 14.30 -31.26
CA SER A 201 30.44 15.22 -32.41
C SER A 201 31.87 15.51 -32.86
N ARG A 202 32.86 15.33 -31.99
CA ARG A 202 34.27 15.53 -32.32
C ARG A 202 34.98 14.31 -32.92
N GLY A 203 34.32 13.14 -32.90
CA GLY A 203 34.87 11.89 -33.46
C GLY A 203 34.68 11.68 -34.97
N GLY A 204 34.15 12.66 -35.70
CA GLY A 204 33.85 12.54 -37.11
C GLY A 204 34.76 13.37 -38.01
N GLY A 205 36.08 13.17 -37.97
CA GLY A 205 37.02 13.82 -38.87
C GLY A 205 38.03 12.83 -39.42
N GLY A 206 37.87 12.39 -40.66
CA GLY A 206 38.96 11.74 -41.33
C GLY A 206 38.56 10.75 -42.44
N GLY A 207 38.76 11.12 -43.70
CA GLY A 207 39.00 10.14 -44.72
C GLY A 207 37.98 10.11 -45.85
N GLY A 208 38.16 10.99 -46.81
CA GLY A 208 37.49 10.88 -48.10
C GLY A 208 37.96 9.68 -48.92
N TYR A 209 37.01 9.06 -49.62
CA TYR A 209 37.23 8.41 -50.86
C TYR A 209 35.96 8.51 -51.73
N ARG A 210 36.10 9.22 -52.86
CA ARG A 210 35.12 9.23 -53.93
C ARG A 210 35.04 7.84 -54.57
N ARG A 211 33.84 7.29 -54.67
CA ARG A 211 33.50 6.45 -55.83
C ARG A 211 31.96 6.43 -56.00
N ASN A 212 31.60 6.70 -57.25
CA ASN A 212 30.30 6.63 -57.87
C ASN A 212 29.55 5.34 -57.51
N GLY A 213 28.28 5.45 -57.21
CA GLY A 213 27.36 4.31 -57.07
C GLY A 213 26.03 4.73 -56.62
N ARG A 214 25.07 4.80 -57.53
CA ARG A 214 23.64 4.93 -57.25
C ARG A 214 23.15 3.87 -56.28
N TYR A 215 22.13 4.22 -55.59
CA TYR A 215 21.01 3.47 -54.94
C TYR A 215 20.85 3.70 -53.46
N ASN A 216 19.78 4.40 -53.19
CA ASN A 216 18.60 4.02 -52.43
C ASN A 216 18.68 4.02 -50.90
N SER A 217 17.97 5.01 -50.35
CA SER A 217 17.12 5.00 -49.18
C SER A 217 17.38 3.94 -48.11
N GLY A 218 17.83 4.40 -47.00
CA GLY A 218 17.85 3.65 -45.76
C GLY A 218 18.33 4.53 -44.63
N VAL A 219 17.62 5.62 -44.40
CA VAL A 219 17.83 6.41 -43.17
C VAL A 219 17.27 5.59 -42.03
N GLY A 220 18.16 4.91 -41.31
CA GLY A 220 17.80 4.17 -40.12
C GLY A 220 17.07 5.06 -39.13
N ALA A 221 15.83 4.77 -38.93
CA ALA A 221 14.90 5.49 -38.05
C ALA A 221 15.20 5.37 -36.55
N TRP A 222 16.41 5.03 -36.18
CA TRP A 222 16.82 4.81 -34.78
C TRP A 222 16.96 6.08 -33.94
N PRO A 223 17.34 7.27 -34.48
CA PRO A 223 17.39 8.48 -33.67
C PRO A 223 16.01 9.05 -33.30
N LEU A 224 14.94 8.71 -34.06
CA LEU A 224 13.60 9.25 -33.82
C LEU A 224 12.84 8.53 -32.68
N LEU A 225 13.27 7.34 -32.31
CA LEU A 225 12.65 6.59 -31.20
C LEU A 225 13.05 7.14 -29.82
N PHE A 226 14.16 7.85 -29.72
CA PHE A 226 14.62 8.48 -28.48
C PHE A 226 14.18 9.94 -28.30
N MET A 227 13.63 10.56 -29.34
CA MET A 227 13.25 11.98 -29.32
C MET A 227 11.74 12.21 -29.22
N GLY A 228 10.95 11.14 -29.15
CA GLY A 228 9.48 11.18 -29.04
C GLY A 228 8.90 11.25 -27.65
N GLY A 229 9.69 11.48 -26.60
CA GLY A 229 9.26 11.45 -25.21
C GLY A 229 9.23 12.79 -24.46
N PHE A 230 9.43 13.93 -25.11
CA PHE A 230 9.37 15.25 -24.47
C PHE A 230 8.36 16.15 -25.20
N GLY A 231 7.10 15.98 -24.91
CA GLY A 231 6.06 16.84 -25.44
C GLY A 231 4.76 16.68 -24.67
N GLY A 232 4.53 17.55 -23.72
CA GLY A 232 3.27 18.16 -23.33
C GLY A 232 2.08 17.20 -23.09
N GLY A 233 1.67 17.07 -21.82
CA GLY A 233 0.41 16.48 -21.44
C GLY A 233 0.17 16.70 -19.96
N SER A 234 -0.39 17.83 -19.64
CA SER A 234 -1.14 18.14 -18.44
C SER A 234 -2.08 17.00 -18.08
N GLY A 235 -2.08 16.57 -16.85
CA GLY A 235 -3.24 15.91 -16.28
C GLY A 235 -3.00 14.50 -15.74
N GLY A 236 -3.20 14.35 -14.46
CA GLY A 236 -3.78 13.15 -13.92
C GLY A 236 -2.83 12.21 -13.20
N GLY A 237 -2.83 12.31 -11.90
CA GLY A 237 -2.97 11.22 -10.96
C GLY A 237 -2.26 9.91 -11.31
N SER A 238 -1.07 9.72 -10.79
CA SER A 238 -0.57 8.37 -10.58
C SER A 238 -1.38 7.73 -9.44
N GLY A 239 -2.56 7.22 -9.80
CA GLY A 239 -3.29 6.26 -9.03
C GLY A 239 -2.49 4.96 -9.02
N PHE A 240 -1.94 4.59 -7.89
CA PHE A 240 -1.67 3.19 -7.59
C PHE A 240 -3.02 2.50 -7.37
N GLY A 241 -3.78 2.35 -8.41
CA GLY A 241 -5.00 1.57 -8.47
C GLY A 241 -4.64 0.15 -8.84
N GLY A 242 -4.28 -0.66 -7.88
CA GLY A 242 -4.41 -2.10 -7.99
C GLY A 242 -5.89 -2.45 -7.91
N GLY A 243 -6.60 -2.32 -9.03
CA GLY A 243 -7.97 -2.81 -9.18
C GLY A 243 -7.96 -4.32 -9.28
N GLY A 244 -8.05 -4.99 -8.14
CA GLY A 244 -8.56 -6.33 -8.02
C GLY A 244 -10.01 -6.22 -7.58
N SER A 245 -10.95 -6.17 -8.50
CA SER A 245 -12.35 -6.43 -8.23
C SER A 245 -12.52 -7.91 -7.89
N SER A 246 -12.22 -8.29 -6.66
CA SER A 246 -12.72 -9.52 -6.09
C SER A 246 -14.12 -9.20 -5.55
N ASP A 247 -15.11 -9.70 -6.29
CA ASP A 247 -16.50 -9.80 -5.90
C ASP A 247 -16.63 -10.67 -4.64
N TRP A 248 -16.44 -10.06 -3.49
CA TRP A 248 -16.66 -10.69 -2.20
C TRP A 248 -18.12 -10.46 -1.84
N GLY A 249 -18.91 -11.50 -2.13
CA GLY A 249 -20.31 -11.58 -1.77
C GLY A 249 -20.58 -11.07 -0.37
N GLY A 250 -21.57 -10.17 -0.26
CA GLY A 250 -21.92 -9.42 0.92
C GLY A 250 -22.10 -10.28 2.16
N PHE A 251 -21.31 -10.00 3.18
CA PHE A 251 -21.68 -10.30 4.56
C PHE A 251 -22.45 -9.09 5.08
N GLY A 252 -23.69 -9.34 5.45
CA GLY A 252 -24.68 -8.33 5.73
C GLY A 252 -24.30 -7.36 6.86
N GLY A 253 -24.54 -6.11 6.63
CA GLY A 253 -24.93 -5.12 7.61
C GLY A 253 -23.86 -4.19 8.17
N GLY A 254 -22.70 -4.03 7.51
CA GLY A 254 -21.75 -2.96 7.85
C GLY A 254 -21.72 -1.91 6.75
N GLY A 255 -21.36 -0.67 7.09
CA GLY A 255 -21.17 0.40 6.11
C GLY A 255 -20.28 -0.03 4.95
N GLY A 256 -20.53 0.46 3.74
CA GLY A 256 -19.79 0.12 2.54
C GLY A 256 -18.31 0.51 2.66
N PHE A 257 -17.44 -0.45 2.92
CA PHE A 257 -16.00 -0.29 2.83
C PHE A 257 -15.53 -0.85 1.50
N ASN A 258 -15.28 0.02 0.51
CA ASN A 258 -14.88 -0.36 -0.84
C ASN A 258 -13.35 -0.30 -1.05
N GLY A 259 -12.57 -0.36 0.03
CA GLY A 259 -11.11 -0.38 -0.03
C GLY A 259 -10.45 1.00 -0.10
N GLY A 260 -11.21 2.08 0.12
CA GLY A 260 -10.62 3.42 0.30
C GLY A 260 -9.83 3.48 1.60
N GLY A 261 -8.61 4.05 1.54
CA GLY A 261 -7.77 4.17 2.72
C GLY A 261 -6.33 4.49 2.40
N ALA A 262 -5.52 4.54 3.44
CA ALA A 262 -4.07 4.66 3.36
C ALA A 262 -3.41 3.73 4.37
N GLY A 263 -2.16 3.42 4.17
CA GLY A 263 -1.41 2.59 5.09
C GLY A 263 0.08 2.56 4.77
N GLY A 264 0.84 1.92 5.64
CA GLY A 264 2.28 1.86 5.52
C GLY A 264 2.94 0.96 6.55
N SER A 265 4.23 1.24 6.75
CA SER A 265 5.09 0.58 7.75
C SER A 265 5.96 1.63 8.46
N TRP A 266 6.48 1.28 9.64
CA TRP A 266 7.35 2.17 10.44
C TRP A 266 8.62 1.49 10.94
#